data_bee6b6d1424e0c8d5e0292a9a1f959b9
#
_entry.id   bee6b6d1424e0c8d5e0292a9a1f959b9
#
_cell.length_a   1.000
_cell.length_b   1.000
_cell.length_c   1.000
_cell.angle_alpha   90.00
_cell.angle_beta   90.00
_cell.angle_gamma   90.00
#
_symmetry.space_group_name_H-M   'P 1'
#
loop_
_entity.id
_entity.type
_entity.pdbx_description
1 polymer ?
#
loop_
_entity_poly.entity_id
_entity_poly.type
_entity_poly.pdbx_seq_one_letter_code
_entity_poly.pdbx_strand_id
1 'polypeptide(L)'
;MISFVRAAVAAVGILSVSVGGALAVDLKWAHVYETGAAYHKWAEWAATEIATRTEGRVNITIFPASSLGNESDINEGLTIGSVDMIYTGPNFAERDYGPIAISDYPFMLKDYNHWKAYRDSDLFQELSAGYKDATGHTVMAITWYGYRHVTSKFPITKPEDMQ
;
A
#
# COMPACT_ATOMS: atom_id res chain seq x y z
N MET A 1 21.47 69.28 44.28
CA MET A 1 21.51 67.83 44.45
C MET A 1 20.44 67.24 43.55
N ILE A 2 20.83 66.68 42.40
CA ILE A 2 19.89 66.18 41.38
C ILE A 2 20.00 64.64 41.40
N SER A 3 18.91 63.99 41.83
CA SER A 3 18.82 62.52 41.89
C SER A 3 18.39 61.96 40.49
N PHE A 4 19.25 61.17 39.89
CA PHE A 4 18.96 60.41 38.69
C PHE A 4 18.21 59.11 39.04
N VAL A 5 16.93 59.02 38.64
CA VAL A 5 16.15 57.78 38.64
C VAL A 5 16.48 57.02 37.38
N ARG A 6 17.14 55.86 37.51
CA ARG A 6 17.37 54.92 36.41
C ARG A 6 16.16 54.01 36.26
N ALA A 7 15.40 54.21 35.19
CA ALA A 7 14.34 53.27 34.78
C ALA A 7 14.98 52.09 34.02
N ALA A 8 14.88 50.89 34.59
CA ALA A 8 15.27 49.64 33.92
C ALA A 8 14.07 49.15 33.07
N VAL A 9 14.20 49.21 31.77
CA VAL A 9 13.21 48.61 30.85
C VAL A 9 13.60 47.17 30.66
N ALA A 10 12.78 46.23 31.24
CA ALA A 10 12.91 44.80 31.00
C ALA A 10 12.27 44.48 29.63
N ALA A 11 13.08 44.16 28.63
CA ALA A 11 12.60 43.64 27.34
C ALA A 11 12.25 42.18 27.51
N VAL A 12 10.96 41.87 27.56
CA VAL A 12 10.47 40.48 27.50
C VAL A 12 10.47 40.06 26.01
N GLY A 13 11.48 39.31 25.64
CA GLY A 13 11.61 38.67 24.34
C GLY A 13 10.58 37.55 24.23
N ILE A 14 9.52 37.76 23.44
CA ILE A 14 8.57 36.71 23.06
C ILE A 14 9.28 35.83 22.03
N LEU A 15 9.79 34.65 22.46
CA LEU A 15 10.22 33.61 21.54
C LEU A 15 8.97 33.08 20.83
N SER A 16 8.72 33.57 19.63
CA SER A 16 7.75 32.98 18.71
C SER A 16 8.29 31.63 18.23
N VAL A 17 7.89 30.54 18.89
CA VAL A 17 8.13 29.18 18.39
C VAL A 17 7.24 29.04 17.16
N SER A 18 7.82 29.22 15.97
CA SER A 18 7.18 28.85 14.72
C SER A 18 7.02 27.33 14.71
N VAL A 19 5.84 26.84 15.11
CA VAL A 19 5.43 25.48 14.84
C VAL A 19 5.28 25.39 13.32
N GLY A 20 6.34 24.98 12.65
CA GLY A 20 6.31 24.65 11.24
C GLY A 20 5.28 23.53 11.06
N GLY A 21 4.07 23.85 10.65
CA GLY A 21 3.05 22.88 10.30
C GLY A 21 3.63 21.96 9.21
N ALA A 22 3.85 20.70 9.52
CA ALA A 22 4.18 19.71 8.49
C ALA A 22 3.06 19.75 7.46
N LEU A 23 3.39 20.01 6.19
CA LEU A 23 2.42 19.95 5.10
C LEU A 23 1.79 18.57 5.09
N ALA A 24 0.47 18.51 5.00
CA ALA A 24 -0.24 17.26 4.83
C ALA A 24 0.14 16.63 3.49
N VAL A 25 0.30 15.31 3.49
CA VAL A 25 0.56 14.51 2.30
C VAL A 25 -0.75 13.82 1.92
N ASP A 26 -1.22 14.05 0.70
CA ASP A 26 -2.39 13.39 0.15
C ASP A 26 -1.95 12.27 -0.80
N LEU A 27 -2.32 11.03 -0.50
CA LEU A 27 -1.97 9.84 -1.26
C LEU A 27 -3.20 9.23 -1.94
N LYS A 28 -3.00 8.63 -3.11
CA LYS A 28 -4.01 7.91 -3.87
C LYS A 28 -3.76 6.42 -3.76
N TRP A 29 -4.78 5.68 -3.30
CA TRP A 29 -4.74 4.22 -3.22
C TRP A 29 -5.75 3.60 -4.18
N ALA A 30 -5.27 2.95 -5.23
CA ALA A 30 -6.11 2.34 -6.25
C ALA A 30 -6.21 0.82 -6.09
N HIS A 31 -7.37 0.25 -6.42
CA HIS A 31 -7.60 -1.18 -6.50
C HIS A 31 -8.81 -1.53 -7.37
N VAL A 32 -8.87 -2.79 -7.81
CA VAL A 32 -9.92 -3.28 -8.71
C VAL A 32 -11.17 -3.84 -7.97
N TYR A 33 -11.09 -4.00 -6.66
CA TYR A 33 -12.14 -4.64 -5.87
C TYR A 33 -13.36 -3.74 -5.70
N GLU A 34 -14.54 -4.36 -5.75
CA GLU A 34 -15.82 -3.70 -5.50
C GLU A 34 -15.91 -3.18 -4.05
N THR A 35 -16.73 -2.15 -3.84
CA THR A 35 -16.88 -1.49 -2.53
C THR A 35 -17.46 -2.41 -1.45
N GLY A 36 -18.17 -3.47 -1.84
CA GLY A 36 -18.64 -4.52 -0.93
C GLY A 36 -17.57 -5.49 -0.45
N ALA A 37 -16.44 -5.56 -1.14
CA ALA A 37 -15.36 -6.50 -0.87
C ALA A 37 -14.60 -6.17 0.42
N ALA A 38 -14.08 -7.20 1.09
CA ALA A 38 -13.28 -7.04 2.30
C ALA A 38 -12.03 -6.17 2.07
N TYR A 39 -11.39 -6.30 0.91
CA TYR A 39 -10.21 -5.51 0.55
C TYR A 39 -10.49 -4.01 0.58
N HIS A 40 -11.63 -3.57 0.01
CA HIS A 40 -12.02 -2.16 0.04
C HIS A 40 -12.30 -1.69 1.47
N LYS A 41 -13.10 -2.43 2.24
CA LYS A 41 -13.45 -2.07 3.61
C LYS A 41 -12.22 -1.94 4.51
N TRP A 42 -11.23 -2.82 4.35
CA TRP A 42 -9.98 -2.74 5.09
C TRP A 42 -9.08 -1.61 4.61
N ALA A 43 -9.13 -1.24 3.33
CA ALA A 43 -8.44 -0.07 2.83
C ALA A 43 -9.02 1.23 3.42
N GLU A 44 -10.36 1.37 3.48
CA GLU A 44 -11.02 2.52 4.11
C GLU A 44 -10.68 2.63 5.60
N TRP A 45 -10.72 1.48 6.30
CA TRP A 45 -10.32 1.43 7.70
C TRP A 45 -8.87 1.87 7.88
N ALA A 46 -7.95 1.35 7.07
CA ALA A 46 -6.53 1.70 7.14
C ALA A 46 -6.30 3.18 6.83
N ALA A 47 -6.96 3.74 5.82
CA ALA A 47 -6.88 5.16 5.50
C ALA A 47 -7.33 6.04 6.68
N THR A 48 -8.44 5.67 7.33
CA THR A 48 -8.96 6.35 8.51
C THR A 48 -7.99 6.29 9.70
N GLU A 49 -7.43 5.10 9.97
CA GLU A 49 -6.45 4.89 11.03
C GLU A 49 -5.15 5.68 10.81
N ILE A 50 -4.67 5.70 9.55
CA ILE A 50 -3.47 6.46 9.18
C ILE A 50 -3.71 7.96 9.39
N ALA A 51 -4.83 8.50 8.91
CA ALA A 51 -5.18 9.90 9.11
C ALA A 51 -5.24 10.25 10.61
N THR A 52 -5.89 9.41 11.41
CA THR A 52 -6.01 9.59 12.86
C THR A 52 -4.64 9.55 13.56
N ARG A 53 -3.83 8.53 13.28
CA ARG A 53 -2.51 8.36 13.92
C ARG A 53 -1.48 9.38 13.49
N THR A 54 -1.67 9.96 12.32
CA THR A 54 -0.79 11.02 11.81
C THR A 54 -1.34 12.42 12.10
N GLU A 55 -2.46 12.53 12.83
CA GLU A 55 -3.10 13.82 13.12
C GLU A 55 -3.41 14.61 11.84
N GLY A 56 -3.84 13.91 10.77
CA GLY A 56 -4.13 14.47 9.46
C GLY A 56 -2.90 14.82 8.62
N ARG A 57 -1.69 14.45 9.03
CA ARG A 57 -0.47 14.68 8.23
C ARG A 57 -0.38 13.79 7.00
N VAL A 58 -1.05 12.63 7.02
CA VAL A 58 -1.18 11.74 5.86
C VAL A 58 -2.65 11.43 5.64
N ASN A 59 -3.16 11.79 4.47
CA ASN A 59 -4.52 11.48 4.04
C ASN A 59 -4.45 10.53 2.84
N ILE A 60 -5.34 9.54 2.80
CA ILE A 60 -5.38 8.57 1.71
C ILE A 60 -6.77 8.60 1.08
N THR A 61 -6.83 8.90 -0.21
CA THR A 61 -8.04 8.78 -1.01
C THR A 61 -8.05 7.44 -1.73
N ILE A 62 -9.11 6.65 -1.55
CA ILE A 62 -9.24 5.33 -2.15
C ILE A 62 -10.02 5.40 -3.46
N PHE A 63 -9.49 4.71 -4.48
CA PHE A 63 -10.07 4.58 -5.81
C PHE A 63 -10.41 3.10 -6.06
N PRO A 64 -11.65 2.67 -5.72
CA PRO A 64 -12.10 1.28 -5.84
C PRO A 64 -12.63 0.93 -7.22
N ALA A 65 -13.02 -0.35 -7.39
CA ALA A 65 -13.79 -0.86 -8.52
C ALA A 65 -13.22 -0.49 -9.89
N SER A 66 -11.91 -0.60 -10.04
CA SER A 66 -11.21 -0.25 -11.28
C SER A 66 -11.43 1.19 -11.76
N SER A 67 -11.76 2.12 -10.85
CA SER A 67 -12.02 3.53 -11.22
C SER A 67 -10.83 4.25 -11.84
N LEU A 68 -9.61 3.75 -11.62
CA LEU A 68 -8.37 4.23 -12.26
C LEU A 68 -7.78 3.20 -13.25
N GLY A 69 -8.57 2.23 -13.69
CA GLY A 69 -8.16 1.19 -14.62
C GLY A 69 -8.04 -0.21 -13.99
N ASN A 70 -7.68 -1.20 -14.80
CA ASN A 70 -7.46 -2.58 -14.35
C ASN A 70 -6.11 -2.70 -13.61
N GLU A 71 -5.75 -3.91 -13.17
CA GLU A 71 -4.50 -4.13 -12.41
C GLU A 71 -3.24 -3.75 -13.17
N SER A 72 -3.19 -3.95 -14.49
CA SER A 72 -2.04 -3.50 -15.28
C SER A 72 -1.95 -1.98 -15.34
N ASP A 73 -3.10 -1.30 -15.50
CA ASP A 73 -3.16 0.16 -15.56
C ASP A 73 -2.72 0.80 -14.24
N ILE A 74 -3.16 0.26 -13.09
CA ILE A 74 -2.75 0.82 -11.78
C ILE A 74 -1.29 0.50 -11.42
N ASN A 75 -0.72 -0.64 -11.88
CA ASN A 75 0.71 -0.91 -11.75
C ASN A 75 1.55 0.08 -12.59
N GLU A 76 1.13 0.37 -13.82
CA GLU A 76 1.74 1.41 -14.61
C GLU A 76 1.58 2.78 -13.97
N GLY A 77 0.38 3.07 -13.44
CA GLY A 77 0.08 4.28 -12.68
C GLY A 77 1.02 4.49 -11.47
N LEU A 78 1.37 3.42 -10.76
CA LEU A 78 2.34 3.45 -9.67
C LEU A 78 3.73 3.81 -10.20
N THR A 79 4.14 3.24 -11.33
CA THR A 79 5.45 3.47 -11.95
C THR A 79 5.62 4.91 -12.42
N ILE A 80 4.58 5.53 -12.99
CA ILE A 80 4.62 6.92 -13.44
C ILE A 80 4.21 7.95 -12.38
N GLY A 81 3.86 7.49 -11.16
CA GLY A 81 3.49 8.36 -10.04
C GLY A 81 2.10 8.98 -10.13
N SER A 82 1.19 8.44 -10.93
CA SER A 82 -0.22 8.88 -10.98
C SER A 82 -1.07 8.34 -9.82
N VAL A 83 -0.63 7.24 -9.21
CA VAL A 83 -1.11 6.67 -7.96
C VAL A 83 0.07 6.37 -7.04
N ASP A 84 -0.17 6.37 -5.72
CA ASP A 84 0.88 6.23 -4.70
C ASP A 84 0.87 4.85 -4.04
N MET A 85 -0.29 4.20 -3.99
CA MET A 85 -0.51 2.88 -3.39
C MET A 85 -1.47 2.06 -4.25
N ILE A 86 -1.24 0.76 -4.32
CA ILE A 86 -2.14 -0.16 -5.03
C ILE A 86 -2.35 -1.45 -4.24
N TYR A 87 -3.51 -2.09 -4.42
CA TYR A 87 -3.66 -3.53 -4.24
C TYR A 87 -3.51 -4.20 -5.60
N THR A 88 -2.61 -5.15 -5.71
CA THR A 88 -2.36 -5.91 -6.93
C THR A 88 -1.91 -7.33 -6.62
N GLY A 89 -2.07 -8.24 -7.58
CA GLY A 89 -1.45 -9.56 -7.50
C GLY A 89 0.04 -9.49 -7.88
N PRO A 90 0.92 -10.27 -7.25
CA PRO A 90 2.34 -10.31 -7.59
C PRO A 90 2.61 -10.62 -9.08
N ASN A 91 1.74 -11.38 -9.74
CA ASN A 91 1.82 -11.66 -11.17
C ASN A 91 1.73 -10.42 -12.07
N PHE A 92 1.07 -9.34 -11.63
CA PHE A 92 1.02 -8.08 -12.39
C PHE A 92 2.30 -7.26 -12.26
N ALA A 93 3.14 -7.54 -11.27
CA ALA A 93 4.47 -6.95 -11.09
C ALA A 93 5.59 -7.77 -11.77
N GLU A 94 5.27 -8.95 -12.33
CA GLU A 94 6.23 -9.88 -12.96
C GLU A 94 7.04 -9.23 -14.08
N ARG A 95 6.41 -8.35 -14.86
CA ARG A 95 7.08 -7.65 -15.97
C ARG A 95 8.29 -6.85 -15.49
N ASP A 96 8.19 -6.25 -14.30
CA ASP A 96 9.21 -5.34 -13.80
C ASP A 96 10.24 -6.08 -12.91
N TYR A 97 9.80 -7.16 -12.25
CA TYR A 97 10.65 -8.05 -11.47
C TYR A 97 10.06 -9.47 -11.38
N GLY A 98 10.40 -10.34 -12.33
CA GLY A 98 9.83 -11.69 -12.46
C GLY A 98 9.77 -12.52 -11.18
N PRO A 99 10.81 -12.56 -10.34
CA PRO A 99 10.81 -13.40 -9.15
C PRO A 99 9.69 -13.10 -8.14
N ILE A 100 9.13 -11.89 -8.10
CA ILE A 100 8.06 -11.52 -7.15
C ILE A 100 6.78 -12.33 -7.37
N ALA A 101 6.55 -12.83 -8.59
CA ALA A 101 5.35 -13.57 -8.99
C ALA A 101 5.31 -15.02 -8.49
N ILE A 102 6.38 -15.53 -7.88
CA ILE A 102 6.50 -16.96 -7.52
C ILE A 102 5.30 -17.48 -6.71
N SER A 103 4.72 -16.66 -5.84
CA SER A 103 3.57 -17.06 -5.02
C SER A 103 2.26 -17.20 -5.81
N ASP A 104 2.18 -16.67 -7.02
CA ASP A 104 0.99 -16.73 -7.87
C ASP A 104 1.05 -17.88 -8.88
N TYR A 105 2.19 -18.55 -9.03
CA TYR A 105 2.30 -19.69 -9.93
C TYR A 105 1.50 -20.90 -9.41
N PRO A 106 0.86 -21.63 -10.31
CA PRO A 106 0.07 -22.81 -9.95
C PRO A 106 0.85 -23.79 -9.08
N PHE A 107 0.21 -24.27 -8.01
CA PHE A 107 0.74 -25.30 -7.10
C PHE A 107 1.99 -24.92 -6.28
N MET A 108 2.48 -23.68 -6.35
CA MET A 108 3.63 -23.23 -5.56
C MET A 108 3.31 -23.20 -4.07
N LEU A 109 2.16 -22.69 -3.68
CA LEU A 109 1.70 -22.66 -2.30
C LEU A 109 0.57 -23.69 -2.10
N LYS A 110 0.76 -24.61 -1.16
CA LYS A 110 -0.17 -25.73 -0.94
C LYS A 110 -1.43 -25.34 -0.20
N ASP A 111 -1.27 -24.48 0.82
CA ASP A 111 -2.34 -24.10 1.73
C ASP A 111 -2.00 -22.81 2.48
N TYR A 112 -2.89 -22.39 3.36
CA TYR A 112 -2.72 -21.18 4.18
C TYR A 112 -1.47 -21.23 5.08
N ASN A 113 -1.10 -22.38 5.63
CA ASN A 113 0.09 -22.50 6.47
C ASN A 113 1.36 -22.35 5.66
N HIS A 114 1.39 -22.92 4.44
CA HIS A 114 2.52 -22.74 3.53
C HIS A 114 2.63 -21.27 3.07
N TRP A 115 1.49 -20.61 2.79
CA TRP A 115 1.48 -19.17 2.49
C TRP A 115 2.01 -18.34 3.67
N LYS A 116 1.60 -18.65 4.92
CA LYS A 116 2.14 -17.97 6.11
C LYS A 116 3.65 -18.16 6.23
N ALA A 117 4.13 -19.39 6.04
CA ALA A 117 5.57 -19.66 6.08
C ALA A 117 6.33 -18.88 5.01
N TYR A 118 5.77 -18.79 3.79
CA TYR A 118 6.34 -17.97 2.71
C TYR A 118 6.36 -16.48 3.10
N ARG A 119 5.23 -15.93 3.54
CA ARG A 119 5.14 -14.52 3.97
C ARG A 119 6.18 -14.15 5.03
N ASP A 120 6.42 -15.05 5.98
CA ASP A 120 7.30 -14.84 7.12
C ASP A 120 8.76 -15.29 6.84
N SER A 121 9.08 -15.72 5.61
CA SER A 121 10.39 -16.26 5.21
C SER A 121 11.39 -15.18 4.76
N ASP A 122 12.67 -15.52 4.87
CA ASP A 122 13.75 -14.72 4.29
C ASP A 122 13.63 -14.60 2.77
N LEU A 123 13.09 -15.64 2.10
CA LEU A 123 12.83 -15.61 0.66
C LEU A 123 11.89 -14.47 0.27
N PHE A 124 10.76 -14.32 0.98
CA PHE A 124 9.83 -13.21 0.68
C PHE A 124 10.46 -11.85 0.94
N GLN A 125 11.30 -11.72 1.95
CA GLN A 125 12.04 -10.49 2.22
C GLN A 125 13.05 -10.18 1.11
N GLU A 126 13.81 -11.18 0.66
CA GLU A 126 14.75 -11.07 -0.46
C GLU A 126 14.03 -10.65 -1.76
N LEU A 127 12.91 -11.30 -2.09
CA LEU A 127 12.12 -10.96 -3.27
C LEU A 127 11.55 -9.55 -3.20
N SER A 128 11.08 -9.13 -2.03
CA SER A 128 10.56 -7.79 -1.80
C SER A 128 11.65 -6.72 -1.92
N ALA A 129 12.86 -7.01 -1.43
CA ALA A 129 14.01 -6.14 -1.59
C ALA A 129 14.43 -6.04 -3.06
N GLY A 130 14.53 -7.16 -3.76
CA GLY A 130 14.85 -7.18 -5.20
C GLY A 130 13.82 -6.44 -6.05
N TYR A 131 12.52 -6.56 -5.73
CA TYR A 131 11.47 -5.77 -6.37
C TYR A 131 11.67 -4.27 -6.14
N LYS A 132 11.98 -3.88 -4.90
CA LYS A 132 12.28 -2.48 -4.57
C LYS A 132 13.50 -1.95 -5.31
N ASP A 133 14.57 -2.73 -5.40
CA ASP A 133 15.80 -2.34 -6.10
C ASP A 133 15.56 -2.18 -7.61
N ALA A 134 14.71 -3.03 -8.19
CA ALA A 134 14.39 -2.99 -9.61
C ALA A 134 13.43 -1.84 -9.98
N THR A 135 12.48 -1.50 -9.12
CA THR A 135 11.35 -0.61 -9.45
C THR A 135 11.29 0.68 -8.64
N GLY A 136 11.96 0.74 -7.49
CA GLY A 136 11.77 1.79 -6.50
C GLY A 136 10.53 1.64 -5.62
N HIS A 137 9.65 0.67 -5.90
CA HIS A 137 8.41 0.44 -5.14
C HIS A 137 8.65 -0.46 -3.93
N THR A 138 7.90 -0.25 -2.88
CA THR A 138 8.00 -1.04 -1.64
C THR A 138 6.78 -1.95 -1.50
N VAL A 139 7.02 -3.25 -1.33
CA VAL A 139 5.98 -4.19 -0.90
C VAL A 139 5.71 -3.96 0.58
N MET A 140 4.54 -3.45 0.91
CA MET A 140 4.16 -3.16 2.31
C MET A 140 3.68 -4.41 3.04
N ALA A 141 2.90 -5.25 2.37
CA ALA A 141 2.39 -6.50 2.91
C ALA A 141 1.85 -7.38 1.77
N ILE A 142 1.73 -8.68 2.04
CA ILE A 142 0.94 -9.61 1.22
C ILE A 142 -0.24 -10.13 2.03
N THR A 143 -1.33 -10.42 1.35
CA THR A 143 -2.56 -10.93 1.96
C THR A 143 -2.93 -12.28 1.37
N TRP A 144 -3.53 -13.15 2.19
CA TRP A 144 -4.07 -14.41 1.69
C TRP A 144 -5.33 -14.16 0.86
N TYR A 145 -5.25 -14.48 -0.44
CA TYR A 145 -6.36 -14.27 -1.38
C TYR A 145 -7.36 -15.45 -1.38
N GLY A 146 -6.94 -16.61 -0.93
CA GLY A 146 -7.71 -17.85 -0.99
C GLY A 146 -7.25 -18.79 -2.11
N TYR A 147 -8.03 -19.85 -2.30
CA TYR A 147 -7.77 -20.81 -3.37
C TYR A 147 -8.36 -20.33 -4.69
N ARG A 148 -7.71 -20.68 -5.79
CA ARG A 148 -8.26 -20.53 -7.13
C ARG A 148 -9.21 -21.68 -7.43
N HIS A 149 -10.36 -21.35 -7.97
CA HIS A 149 -11.38 -22.32 -8.34
C HIS A 149 -11.73 -22.16 -9.82
N VAL A 150 -11.96 -23.31 -10.48
CA VAL A 150 -12.45 -23.32 -11.85
C VAL A 150 -13.98 -23.19 -11.81
N THR A 151 -14.51 -22.26 -12.63
CA THR A 151 -15.95 -22.15 -12.87
C THR A 151 -16.26 -22.62 -14.28
N SER A 152 -17.29 -23.45 -14.45
CA SER A 152 -17.69 -24.04 -15.74
C SER A 152 -19.20 -24.16 -15.84
N LYS A 153 -19.71 -24.19 -17.08
CA LYS A 153 -21.13 -24.50 -17.38
C LYS A 153 -21.43 -25.98 -17.35
N PHE A 154 -20.42 -26.82 -17.26
CA PHE A 154 -20.53 -28.29 -17.22
C PHE A 154 -19.57 -28.85 -16.16
N PRO A 155 -19.80 -30.07 -15.65
CA PRO A 155 -18.91 -30.69 -14.69
C PRO A 155 -17.50 -30.92 -15.27
N ILE A 156 -16.47 -30.47 -14.55
CA ILE A 156 -15.07 -30.76 -14.82
C ILE A 156 -14.61 -31.78 -13.77
N THR A 157 -14.26 -32.96 -14.22
CA THR A 157 -13.86 -34.08 -13.34
C THR A 157 -12.41 -34.53 -13.56
N LYS A 158 -11.85 -34.18 -14.71
CA LYS A 158 -10.48 -34.50 -15.14
C LYS A 158 -9.92 -33.41 -16.04
N PRO A 159 -8.59 -33.32 -16.21
CA PRO A 159 -7.96 -32.26 -17.00
C PRO A 159 -8.46 -32.17 -18.45
N GLU A 160 -8.80 -33.32 -19.07
CA GLU A 160 -9.30 -33.37 -20.46
C GLU A 160 -10.65 -32.69 -20.63
N ASP A 161 -11.43 -32.51 -19.56
CA ASP A 161 -12.71 -31.81 -19.58
C ASP A 161 -12.52 -30.27 -19.72
N MET A 162 -11.30 -29.77 -19.67
CA MET A 162 -10.95 -28.34 -19.75
C MET A 162 -10.59 -27.90 -21.17
N GLN A 163 -10.76 -28.74 -22.18
CA GLN A 163 -10.47 -28.44 -23.60
C GLN A 163 -11.65 -27.74 -24.29
#